data_45d6beaf8c78f808914b789b566c909f
#
_entry.id   45d6beaf8c78f808914b789b566c909f
#
_cell.length_a   1.000
_cell.length_b   1.000
_cell.length_c   1.000
_cell.angle_alpha   90.00
_cell.angle_beta   90.00
_cell.angle_gamma   90.00
#
_symmetry.space_group_name_H-M   'P 1'
#
loop_
_entity.id
_entity.type
_entity.pdbx_description
1 polymer ?
#
loop_
_entity_poly.entity_id
_entity_poly.type
_entity_poly.pdbx_seq_one_letter_code
_entity_poly.pdbx_strand_id
1 'polypeptide(L)'
;MRDRLAPHHLAREVGDRDAEVFGGDLDGGHAGAVGDQSQRAAAGAGAEGVVLADQAAVGEVGDEGGDRAVGEAGGGAVWAPMNTPAAKGVFRAGISESGAVTQPNDRATAPAVSQLFTKRNGLPATAAALRDVSKMRLRDMEDKLRAPGPDGSAASLLGLAPFADGTLIPATSAEVLKSGADQGIPLLIGFTAHEFAAASLSGEQPEVTDATLPAALGALGFAPAATAAFRAAYPGLTANQLAGQAQSDAVIRMPSFRVAEMRAGRDQPTWLYEFTWASNATEFRGRSFHCLDVPFAFDLLKATGVTAVAGDNPPQPLADAVHRAWVAFVSNTDPGPTWPRYTLDRRETMIWSDVPHVQSDPFAAQRPIWLQ
;
A
#
# COMPACT_ATOMS: atom_id res chain seq x y z
N MET A 1 30.85 -3.94 16.59
CA MET A 1 30.02 -4.74 15.70
C MET A 1 28.58 -4.43 16.12
N ARG A 2 27.93 -3.50 15.47
CA ARG A 2 26.53 -3.13 15.74
C ARG A 2 25.69 -3.80 14.67
N ASP A 3 24.91 -4.82 15.06
CA ASP A 3 23.88 -5.38 14.19
C ASP A 3 22.88 -4.27 13.85
N ARG A 4 22.92 -3.80 12.62
CA ARG A 4 21.89 -2.95 12.05
C ARG A 4 20.70 -3.86 11.72
N LEU A 5 19.75 -3.95 12.64
CA LEU A 5 18.43 -4.52 12.31
C LEU A 5 17.79 -3.62 11.28
N ALA A 6 17.70 -4.10 10.05
CA ALA A 6 17.00 -3.39 9.00
C ALA A 6 15.48 -3.32 9.31
N PRO A 7 14.78 -2.26 8.91
CA PRO A 7 13.33 -2.09 9.12
C PRO A 7 12.48 -3.28 8.65
N HIS A 8 13.03 -4.10 7.78
CA HIS A 8 12.42 -5.26 7.16
C HIS A 8 12.15 -6.45 8.11
N HIS A 9 12.85 -6.57 9.23
CA HIS A 9 12.54 -7.58 10.23
C HIS A 9 11.21 -7.33 10.95
N LEU A 10 10.83 -6.06 11.09
CA LEU A 10 9.58 -5.70 11.74
C LEU A 10 8.36 -6.19 10.96
N ALA A 11 8.32 -5.89 9.66
CA ALA A 11 7.18 -6.26 8.82
C ALA A 11 6.95 -7.78 8.80
N ARG A 12 8.05 -8.56 8.82
CA ARG A 12 7.96 -10.02 8.86
C ARG A 12 7.42 -10.54 10.19
N GLU A 13 7.95 -10.03 11.32
CA GLU A 13 7.53 -10.51 12.64
C GLU A 13 6.09 -10.11 12.97
N VAL A 14 5.66 -8.93 12.49
CA VAL A 14 4.27 -8.49 12.64
C VAL A 14 3.34 -9.38 11.80
N GLY A 15 3.67 -9.66 10.54
CA GLY A 15 2.87 -10.52 9.67
C GLY A 15 2.72 -11.96 10.19
N ASP A 16 3.81 -12.55 10.67
CA ASP A 16 3.79 -13.92 11.20
C ASP A 16 2.90 -14.06 12.46
N ARG A 17 2.77 -12.99 13.26
CA ARG A 17 1.91 -13.01 14.45
C ARG A 17 0.45 -12.73 14.14
N ASP A 18 0.20 -11.86 13.18
CA ASP A 18 -1.16 -11.55 12.76
C ASP A 18 -1.83 -12.75 12.07
N ALA A 19 -1.03 -13.59 11.39
CA ALA A 19 -1.52 -14.85 10.83
C ALA A 19 -2.04 -15.82 11.92
N GLU A 20 -1.44 -15.80 13.12
CA GLU A 20 -1.95 -16.61 14.25
C GLU A 20 -3.24 -16.05 14.85
N VAL A 21 -3.42 -14.73 14.87
CA VAL A 21 -4.62 -14.09 15.42
C VAL A 21 -5.83 -14.23 14.49
N PHE A 22 -5.59 -14.27 13.17
CA PHE A 22 -6.65 -14.36 12.17
C PHE A 22 -6.75 -15.72 11.46
N GLY A 23 -6.06 -16.78 11.96
CA GLY A 23 -6.36 -18.15 11.63
C GLY A 23 -5.53 -18.81 10.55
N GLY A 24 -4.25 -18.55 10.46
CA GLY A 24 -3.43 -19.30 9.52
C GLY A 24 -1.95 -19.27 9.80
N ASP A 25 -1.43 -20.37 10.32
CA ASP A 25 0.00 -20.66 10.35
C ASP A 25 0.51 -20.78 8.88
N LEU A 26 1.27 -19.78 8.41
CA LEU A 26 1.82 -19.74 7.05
C LEU A 26 3.16 -20.46 6.94
N ASP A 27 3.45 -21.40 7.86
CA ASP A 27 4.66 -22.19 7.79
C ASP A 27 4.52 -23.34 6.77
N GLY A 28 5.37 -23.26 5.81
CA GLY A 28 5.77 -24.12 4.73
C GLY A 28 5.10 -25.48 4.52
N GLY A 29 4.13 -25.51 3.63
CA GLY A 29 3.75 -26.73 2.96
C GLY A 29 2.33 -27.17 3.21
N HIS A 30 1.46 -26.63 2.42
CA HIS A 30 0.21 -27.22 1.92
C HIS A 30 -0.72 -26.11 1.40
N ALA A 31 -0.51 -25.73 0.16
CA ALA A 31 -1.42 -24.84 -0.58
C ALA A 31 -2.86 -25.43 -0.76
N GLY A 32 -3.10 -26.63 -0.25
CA GLY A 32 -4.41 -27.28 -0.25
C GLY A 32 -5.24 -27.11 1.03
N ALA A 33 -4.62 -26.70 2.14
CA ALA A 33 -5.30 -26.62 3.43
C ALA A 33 -5.88 -25.23 3.76
N VAL A 34 -5.31 -24.18 3.16
CA VAL A 34 -5.73 -22.78 3.41
C VAL A 34 -7.14 -22.52 2.85
N GLY A 35 -7.49 -23.14 1.72
CA GLY A 35 -8.84 -23.04 1.16
C GLY A 35 -9.92 -23.66 2.03
N ASP A 36 -9.61 -24.71 2.78
CA ASP A 36 -10.59 -25.44 3.59
C ASP A 36 -10.82 -24.81 4.99
N GLN A 37 -9.82 -24.17 5.57
CA GLN A 37 -9.99 -23.50 6.88
C GLN A 37 -10.66 -22.12 6.77
N SER A 38 -10.39 -21.37 5.72
CA SER A 38 -11.09 -20.10 5.47
C SER A 38 -12.56 -20.35 5.09
N GLN A 39 -12.87 -21.42 4.37
CA GLN A 39 -14.24 -21.85 4.09
C GLN A 39 -14.96 -22.36 5.34
N ARG A 40 -14.29 -23.01 6.28
CA ARG A 40 -14.89 -23.48 7.54
C ARG A 40 -15.14 -22.34 8.53
N ALA A 41 -14.28 -21.32 8.60
CA ALA A 41 -14.52 -20.13 9.40
C ALA A 41 -15.67 -19.28 8.82
N ALA A 42 -15.79 -19.21 7.49
CA ALA A 42 -16.90 -18.55 6.81
C ALA A 42 -18.23 -19.29 6.92
N ALA A 43 -18.23 -20.62 7.07
CA ALA A 43 -19.43 -21.43 7.23
C ALA A 43 -20.07 -21.37 8.64
N GLY A 44 -19.37 -20.80 9.64
CA GLY A 44 -19.85 -20.68 11.02
C GLY A 44 -20.44 -19.32 11.40
N ALA A 45 -20.23 -18.27 10.59
CA ALA A 45 -20.71 -16.92 10.84
C ALA A 45 -21.22 -16.32 9.53
N GLY A 46 -22.44 -16.64 9.09
CA GLY A 46 -23.11 -16.00 7.94
C GLY A 46 -22.19 -15.33 6.94
N ALA A 47 -21.65 -16.07 6.12
CA ALA A 47 -20.89 -16.06 4.85
C ALA A 47 -20.27 -14.77 4.28
N GLU A 48 -19.96 -13.69 5.01
CA GLU A 48 -19.34 -12.50 4.41
C GLU A 48 -18.18 -11.95 5.28
N GLY A 49 -16.93 -12.28 4.91
CA GLY A 49 -15.74 -11.76 5.55
C GLY A 49 -15.40 -10.31 5.15
N VAL A 50 -14.61 -9.62 5.93
CA VAL A 50 -13.92 -8.38 5.52
C VAL A 50 -12.57 -8.76 4.96
N VAL A 51 -12.19 -8.24 3.79
CA VAL A 51 -10.85 -8.39 3.25
C VAL A 51 -9.96 -7.32 3.88
N LEU A 52 -9.08 -7.78 4.75
CA LEU A 52 -7.95 -7.02 5.25
C LEU A 52 -6.75 -7.42 4.41
N ALA A 53 -6.09 -6.47 3.82
CA ALA A 53 -4.81 -6.72 3.21
C ALA A 53 -3.80 -5.74 3.78
N ASP A 54 -2.94 -6.30 4.59
CA ASP A 54 -1.76 -5.68 5.12
C ASP A 54 -0.58 -5.92 4.17
N GLN A 55 0.37 -5.01 4.18
CA GLN A 55 1.61 -5.11 3.41
C GLN A 55 2.64 -6.03 4.04
N ALA A 56 2.46 -6.43 5.27
CA ALA A 56 3.34 -7.32 5.99
C ALA A 56 3.52 -8.71 5.33
N ALA A 57 2.65 -9.08 4.40
CA ALA A 57 2.78 -10.32 3.63
C ALA A 57 3.89 -10.29 2.56
N VAL A 58 4.65 -9.21 2.43
CA VAL A 58 5.73 -9.10 1.44
C VAL A 58 7.08 -9.42 2.07
N GLY A 59 7.40 -10.64 1.95
CA GLY A 59 8.71 -11.25 1.77
C GLY A 59 9.92 -10.70 2.50
N GLU A 60 10.62 -11.62 3.14
CA GLU A 60 12.00 -11.51 3.65
C GLU A 60 12.87 -10.58 2.82
N VAL A 61 13.43 -9.58 3.45
CA VAL A 61 14.56 -8.84 2.93
C VAL A 61 15.83 -9.50 3.46
N GLY A 62 16.59 -10.09 2.56
CA GLY A 62 17.92 -10.59 2.88
C GLY A 62 18.85 -9.45 3.28
N ASP A 63 19.83 -9.79 4.11
CA ASP A 63 20.77 -8.98 4.85
C ASP A 63 21.87 -8.32 3.98
N GLU A 64 21.50 -7.73 2.85
CA GLU A 64 22.46 -6.93 2.07
C GLU A 64 21.82 -5.61 1.64
N GLY A 65 22.40 -4.52 2.14
CA GLY A 65 21.96 -3.15 1.97
C GLY A 65 21.72 -2.77 0.49
N GLY A 66 20.48 -2.54 0.19
CA GLY A 66 19.98 -1.94 -1.02
C GLY A 66 18.55 -1.53 -0.77
N ASP A 67 18.25 -0.30 -1.11
CA ASP A 67 16.94 0.34 -1.00
C ASP A 67 15.90 -0.50 -1.75
N ARG A 68 15.28 -1.45 -1.05
CA ARG A 68 14.25 -2.32 -1.61
C ARG A 68 12.94 -1.65 -1.35
N ALA A 69 12.42 -1.01 -2.37
CA ALA A 69 11.03 -0.65 -2.40
C ALA A 69 10.19 -1.91 -2.11
N VAL A 70 9.73 -2.03 -0.90
CA VAL A 70 8.79 -3.08 -0.50
C VAL A 70 7.53 -2.83 -1.30
N GLY A 71 7.18 -3.78 -2.16
CA GLY A 71 6.01 -3.62 -3.02
C GLY A 71 4.75 -3.52 -2.16
N GLU A 72 3.89 -2.59 -2.47
CA GLU A 72 2.58 -2.33 -1.87
C GLU A 72 1.58 -3.45 -2.19
N ALA A 73 1.96 -4.69 -1.90
CA ALA A 73 1.21 -5.83 -2.38
C ALA A 73 -0.12 -6.01 -1.62
N GLY A 74 -0.14 -5.72 -0.31
CA GLY A 74 -1.30 -5.98 0.52
C GLY A 74 -2.49 -5.08 0.21
N GLY A 75 -2.35 -3.77 0.37
CA GLY A 75 -3.42 -2.82 0.08
C GLY A 75 -3.91 -2.88 -1.38
N GLY A 76 -2.99 -3.13 -2.33
CA GLY A 76 -3.33 -3.37 -3.73
C GLY A 76 -4.08 -4.69 -3.95
N ALA A 77 -3.81 -5.71 -3.15
CA ALA A 77 -4.49 -7.01 -3.24
C ALA A 77 -5.98 -6.93 -2.87
N VAL A 78 -6.43 -5.92 -2.10
CA VAL A 78 -7.86 -5.67 -1.84
C VAL A 78 -8.61 -5.35 -3.14
N TRP A 79 -7.96 -4.63 -4.05
CA TRP A 79 -8.59 -4.17 -5.28
C TRP A 79 -8.85 -5.30 -6.29
N ALA A 80 -7.99 -6.30 -6.36
CA ALA A 80 -8.18 -7.40 -7.29
C ALA A 80 -9.51 -8.17 -7.02
N PRO A 81 -9.83 -8.60 -5.78
CA PRO A 81 -11.15 -9.18 -5.47
C PRO A 81 -12.31 -8.20 -5.66
N MET A 82 -12.16 -6.92 -5.30
CA MET A 82 -13.22 -5.92 -5.50
C MET A 82 -13.57 -5.73 -6.98
N ASN A 83 -12.61 -5.94 -7.86
CA ASN A 83 -12.78 -5.86 -9.32
C ASN A 83 -13.16 -7.19 -9.98
N THR A 84 -13.25 -8.27 -9.21
CA THR A 84 -13.50 -9.62 -9.72
C THR A 84 -14.96 -10.02 -9.47
N PRO A 85 -15.80 -10.17 -10.51
CA PRO A 85 -17.20 -10.58 -10.34
C PRO A 85 -17.37 -11.91 -9.62
N ALA A 86 -16.41 -12.84 -9.77
CA ALA A 86 -16.43 -14.14 -9.09
C ALA A 86 -16.23 -14.03 -7.56
N ALA A 87 -15.72 -12.88 -7.08
CA ALA A 87 -15.57 -12.64 -5.63
C ALA A 87 -16.80 -11.97 -5.01
N LYS A 88 -17.87 -11.76 -5.80
CA LYS A 88 -19.12 -11.19 -5.28
C LYS A 88 -19.72 -12.08 -4.21
N GLY A 89 -20.02 -11.49 -3.03
CA GLY A 89 -20.56 -12.20 -1.88
C GLY A 89 -19.54 -13.07 -1.10
N VAL A 90 -18.24 -13.01 -1.47
CA VAL A 90 -17.17 -13.69 -0.72
C VAL A 90 -16.72 -12.85 0.47
N PHE A 91 -16.81 -11.52 0.36
CA PHE A 91 -16.49 -10.57 1.43
C PHE A 91 -17.49 -9.41 1.42
N ARG A 92 -17.67 -8.76 2.55
CA ARG A 92 -18.66 -7.70 2.76
C ARG A 92 -18.09 -6.28 2.81
N ALA A 93 -16.77 -6.15 3.03
CA ALA A 93 -16.08 -4.87 3.10
C ALA A 93 -14.60 -5.05 2.82
N GLY A 94 -13.89 -3.95 2.53
CA GLY A 94 -12.46 -3.93 2.30
C GLY A 94 -11.77 -2.87 3.16
N ILE A 95 -10.55 -3.17 3.64
CA ILE A 95 -9.64 -2.19 4.22
C ILE A 95 -8.39 -2.18 3.35
N SER A 96 -8.03 -1.01 2.82
CA SER A 96 -6.84 -0.81 1.99
C SER A 96 -5.91 0.18 2.68
N GLU A 97 -4.87 -0.34 3.31
CA GLU A 97 -3.82 0.44 3.98
C GLU A 97 -2.70 0.68 2.98
N SER A 98 -2.47 1.94 2.63
CA SER A 98 -1.42 2.36 1.68
C SER A 98 -1.42 1.57 0.37
N GLY A 99 -2.59 1.14 -0.12
CA GLY A 99 -2.74 0.32 -1.30
C GLY A 99 -2.59 1.12 -2.59
N ALA A 100 -1.67 0.72 -3.47
CA ALA A 100 -1.59 1.27 -4.80
C ALA A 100 -2.82 0.86 -5.62
N VAL A 101 -3.66 1.82 -5.92
CA VAL A 101 -4.90 1.61 -6.68
C VAL A 101 -4.65 1.37 -8.18
N THR A 102 -3.41 1.30 -8.59
CA THR A 102 -3.01 1.05 -9.97
C THR A 102 -3.20 -0.40 -10.41
N GLN A 103 -3.51 -1.30 -9.48
CA GLN A 103 -3.76 -2.71 -9.80
C GLN A 103 -5.25 -3.02 -9.93
N PRO A 104 -5.64 -4.01 -10.73
CA PRO A 104 -4.81 -4.79 -11.65
C PRO A 104 -4.27 -3.96 -12.83
N ASN A 105 -3.09 -4.36 -13.33
CA ASN A 105 -2.46 -3.73 -14.48
C ASN A 105 -3.28 -3.90 -15.76
N ASP A 106 -3.05 -3.04 -16.73
CA ASP A 106 -3.62 -3.20 -18.08
C ASP A 106 -3.06 -4.47 -18.73
N ARG A 107 -3.94 -5.21 -19.41
CA ARG A 107 -3.59 -6.39 -20.19
C ARG A 107 -2.49 -6.12 -21.24
N ALA A 108 -2.46 -4.91 -21.78
CA ALA A 108 -1.47 -4.53 -22.78
C ALA A 108 -0.04 -4.51 -22.22
N THR A 109 0.15 -4.25 -20.92
CA THR A 109 1.46 -4.18 -20.27
C THR A 109 2.00 -5.54 -19.83
N ALA A 110 1.13 -6.49 -19.51
CA ALA A 110 1.51 -7.80 -18.98
C ALA A 110 2.45 -8.60 -19.88
N PRO A 111 2.29 -8.65 -21.23
CA PRO A 111 3.23 -9.34 -22.11
C PRO A 111 4.63 -8.74 -22.09
N ALA A 112 4.76 -7.42 -22.02
CA ALA A 112 6.06 -6.75 -21.99
C ALA A 112 6.82 -7.08 -20.69
N VAL A 113 6.13 -7.09 -19.55
CA VAL A 113 6.70 -7.49 -18.26
C VAL A 113 7.12 -8.96 -18.29
N SER A 114 6.28 -9.85 -18.80
CA SER A 114 6.59 -11.27 -18.94
C SER A 114 7.81 -11.53 -19.84
N GLN A 115 7.92 -10.82 -20.97
CA GLN A 115 9.06 -10.89 -21.85
C GLN A 115 10.35 -10.37 -21.18
N LEU A 116 10.26 -9.25 -20.46
CA LEU A 116 11.40 -8.70 -19.74
C LEU A 116 11.87 -9.67 -18.65
N PHE A 117 10.94 -10.24 -17.87
CA PHE A 117 11.23 -11.23 -16.83
C PHE A 117 11.96 -12.46 -17.39
N THR A 118 11.42 -13.06 -18.46
CA THR A 118 12.00 -14.26 -19.06
C THR A 118 13.34 -13.96 -19.72
N LYS A 119 13.49 -12.83 -20.41
CA LYS A 119 14.75 -12.38 -21.02
C LYS A 119 15.84 -12.19 -19.96
N ARG A 120 15.54 -11.51 -18.84
CA ARG A 120 16.52 -11.27 -17.77
C ARG A 120 16.94 -12.53 -17.03
N ASN A 121 16.08 -13.54 -17.02
CA ASN A 121 16.32 -14.80 -16.32
C ASN A 121 16.74 -15.96 -17.24
N GLY A 122 16.82 -15.73 -18.55
CA GLY A 122 17.22 -16.76 -19.51
C GLY A 122 16.25 -17.95 -19.58
N LEU A 123 14.95 -17.71 -19.40
CA LEU A 123 13.92 -18.75 -19.39
C LEU A 123 12.97 -18.59 -20.57
N PRO A 124 12.35 -19.70 -21.04
CA PRO A 124 11.22 -19.62 -21.96
C PRO A 124 10.01 -18.92 -21.28
N ALA A 125 9.25 -18.14 -22.06
CA ALA A 125 8.04 -17.45 -21.58
C ALA A 125 6.85 -18.43 -21.44
N THR A 126 7.00 -19.47 -20.63
CA THR A 126 5.97 -20.49 -20.42
C THR A 126 5.78 -20.79 -18.93
N ALA A 127 4.55 -21.06 -18.52
CA ALA A 127 4.25 -21.48 -17.15
C ALA A 127 5.01 -22.79 -16.78
N ALA A 128 5.24 -23.67 -17.75
CA ALA A 128 5.99 -24.91 -17.52
C ALA A 128 7.43 -24.65 -17.08
N ALA A 129 8.09 -23.63 -17.65
CA ALA A 129 9.46 -23.27 -17.29
C ALA A 129 9.62 -22.75 -15.85
N LEU A 130 8.53 -22.31 -15.22
CA LEU A 130 8.54 -21.78 -13.85
C LEU A 130 8.05 -22.79 -12.81
N ARG A 131 7.42 -23.90 -13.24
CA ARG A 131 6.75 -24.83 -12.32
C ARG A 131 7.70 -25.48 -11.32
N ASP A 132 8.91 -25.79 -11.75
CA ASP A 132 9.90 -26.48 -10.93
C ASP A 132 10.96 -25.52 -10.35
N VAL A 133 10.75 -24.20 -10.49
CA VAL A 133 11.64 -23.20 -9.92
C VAL A 133 11.29 -23.01 -8.43
N SER A 134 12.30 -23.10 -7.57
CA SER A 134 12.11 -22.90 -6.14
C SER A 134 11.63 -21.49 -5.81
N LYS A 135 10.90 -21.33 -4.68
CA LYS A 135 10.40 -20.03 -4.19
C LYS A 135 11.56 -19.01 -4.06
N MET A 136 12.69 -19.41 -3.49
CA MET A 136 13.86 -18.53 -3.35
C MET A 136 14.37 -18.07 -4.72
N ARG A 137 14.46 -18.98 -5.67
CA ARG A 137 14.91 -18.64 -7.02
C ARG A 137 13.94 -17.71 -7.74
N LEU A 138 12.64 -17.88 -7.55
CA LEU A 138 11.63 -16.95 -8.11
C LEU A 138 11.81 -15.52 -7.58
N ARG A 139 12.18 -15.37 -6.31
CA ARG A 139 12.50 -14.04 -5.72
C ARG A 139 13.72 -13.42 -6.38
N ASP A 140 14.84 -14.15 -6.47
CA ASP A 140 16.04 -13.65 -7.17
C ASP A 140 15.71 -13.21 -8.60
N MET A 141 14.80 -13.91 -9.25
CA MET A 141 14.36 -13.61 -10.60
C MET A 141 13.50 -12.34 -10.65
N GLU A 142 12.69 -12.12 -9.64
CA GLU A 142 11.90 -10.90 -9.49
C GLU A 142 12.78 -9.68 -9.17
N ASP A 143 13.77 -9.82 -8.29
CA ASP A 143 14.75 -8.77 -8.02
C ASP A 143 15.50 -8.34 -9.28
N LYS A 144 15.87 -9.28 -10.14
CA LYS A 144 16.44 -8.97 -11.44
C LYS A 144 15.49 -8.22 -12.37
N LEU A 145 14.18 -8.47 -12.26
CA LEU A 145 13.17 -7.73 -13.02
C LEU A 145 13.12 -6.27 -12.62
N ARG A 146 13.23 -5.99 -11.31
CA ARG A 146 13.17 -4.63 -10.74
C ARG A 146 14.44 -3.83 -10.97
N ALA A 147 15.59 -4.48 -11.05
CA ALA A 147 16.86 -3.81 -11.26
C ALA A 147 16.87 -3.05 -12.60
N PRO A 148 17.48 -1.85 -12.69
CA PRO A 148 17.66 -1.16 -13.97
C PRO A 148 18.45 -2.04 -14.94
N GLY A 149 17.97 -2.14 -16.18
CA GLY A 149 18.70 -2.82 -17.25
C GLY A 149 19.84 -1.98 -17.79
N PRO A 150 20.73 -2.57 -18.63
CA PRO A 150 21.79 -1.83 -19.31
C PRO A 150 21.29 -0.69 -20.20
N ASP A 151 20.04 -0.79 -20.64
CA ASP A 151 19.31 0.18 -21.44
C ASP A 151 18.46 1.17 -20.61
N GLY A 152 18.61 1.13 -19.27
CA GLY A 152 17.80 1.93 -18.33
C GLY A 152 16.36 1.42 -18.18
N SER A 153 15.98 0.33 -18.87
CA SER A 153 14.65 -0.25 -18.69
C SER A 153 14.54 -0.87 -17.30
N ALA A 154 13.47 -0.54 -16.59
CA ALA A 154 13.08 -1.21 -15.36
C ALA A 154 11.60 -1.58 -15.47
N ALA A 155 11.22 -2.71 -14.90
CA ALA A 155 9.81 -2.93 -14.65
C ALA A 155 9.31 -1.94 -13.58
N SER A 156 8.03 -1.61 -13.60
CA SER A 156 7.44 -0.88 -12.51
C SER A 156 7.63 -1.64 -11.19
N LEU A 157 7.58 -0.95 -10.07
CA LEU A 157 7.67 -1.53 -8.71
C LEU A 157 6.78 -2.77 -8.53
N LEU A 158 5.66 -2.83 -9.24
CA LEU A 158 4.65 -3.89 -9.19
C LEU A 158 4.57 -4.67 -10.53
N GLY A 159 5.71 -4.93 -11.15
CA GLY A 159 5.76 -5.59 -12.46
C GLY A 159 5.06 -6.95 -12.52
N LEU A 160 5.13 -7.75 -11.45
CA LEU A 160 4.44 -9.05 -11.33
C LEU A 160 3.12 -8.93 -10.54
N ALA A 161 2.33 -7.95 -10.85
CA ALA A 161 1.01 -7.75 -10.26
C ALA A 161 -0.09 -8.45 -11.07
N PRO A 162 -1.28 -8.68 -10.49
CA PRO A 162 -2.46 -9.07 -11.24
C PRO A 162 -2.72 -8.15 -12.42
N PHE A 163 -3.25 -8.67 -13.50
CA PHE A 163 -3.63 -7.87 -14.66
C PHE A 163 -5.07 -8.15 -15.09
N ALA A 164 -5.70 -7.18 -15.73
CA ALA A 164 -7.01 -7.32 -16.28
C ALA A 164 -6.95 -8.27 -17.50
N ASP A 165 -7.41 -9.50 -17.32
CA ASP A 165 -7.40 -10.54 -18.37
C ASP A 165 -8.66 -10.54 -19.25
N GLY A 166 -9.64 -9.73 -18.88
CA GLY A 166 -10.93 -9.66 -19.56
C GLY A 166 -11.90 -10.78 -19.20
N THR A 167 -11.56 -11.65 -18.26
CA THR A 167 -12.35 -12.82 -17.86
C THR A 167 -12.51 -12.90 -16.34
N LEU A 168 -11.47 -13.27 -15.62
CA LEU A 168 -11.48 -13.34 -14.15
C LEU A 168 -11.42 -11.92 -13.54
N ILE A 169 -10.52 -11.11 -14.04
CA ILE A 169 -10.42 -9.69 -13.76
C ILE A 169 -10.78 -8.94 -15.03
N PRO A 170 -12.06 -8.55 -15.22
CA PRO A 170 -12.55 -8.10 -16.52
C PRO A 170 -12.01 -6.72 -16.92
N ALA A 171 -11.63 -5.88 -15.96
CA ALA A 171 -11.20 -4.50 -16.18
C ALA A 171 -10.15 -4.05 -15.16
N THR A 172 -9.43 -3.00 -15.50
CA THR A 172 -8.50 -2.34 -14.55
C THR A 172 -9.26 -1.64 -13.43
N SER A 173 -8.60 -1.37 -12.30
CA SER A 173 -9.21 -0.62 -11.19
C SER A 173 -9.74 0.74 -11.64
N ALA A 174 -9.03 1.42 -12.52
CA ALA A 174 -9.46 2.71 -13.06
C ALA A 174 -10.77 2.60 -13.87
N GLU A 175 -10.90 1.55 -14.69
CA GLU A 175 -12.11 1.29 -15.46
C GLU A 175 -13.28 0.89 -14.56
N VAL A 176 -13.03 0.02 -13.57
CA VAL A 176 -14.05 -0.39 -12.59
C VAL A 176 -14.54 0.81 -11.77
N LEU A 177 -13.64 1.62 -11.26
CA LEU A 177 -14.00 2.85 -10.55
C LEU A 177 -14.76 3.82 -11.44
N LYS A 178 -14.32 4.00 -12.69
CA LYS A 178 -15.02 4.87 -13.66
C LYS A 178 -16.42 4.39 -13.99
N SER A 179 -16.63 3.09 -14.11
CA SER A 179 -17.94 2.50 -14.40
C SER A 179 -18.84 2.36 -13.16
N GLY A 180 -18.26 2.40 -11.95
CA GLY A 180 -18.96 2.10 -10.69
C GLY A 180 -19.22 0.62 -10.46
N ALA A 181 -18.46 -0.25 -11.13
CA ALA A 181 -18.61 -1.70 -11.06
C ALA A 181 -17.96 -2.34 -9.82
N ASP A 182 -17.39 -1.56 -8.90
CA ASP A 182 -16.76 -1.98 -7.65
C ASP A 182 -17.76 -2.46 -6.58
N GLN A 183 -18.96 -2.82 -7.00
CA GLN A 183 -20.04 -3.49 -6.25
C GLN A 183 -20.58 -2.71 -5.03
N GLY A 184 -20.18 -1.46 -4.80
CA GLY A 184 -20.66 -0.65 -3.67
C GLY A 184 -20.25 -1.19 -2.30
N ILE A 185 -19.26 -2.07 -2.23
CA ILE A 185 -18.76 -2.67 -0.98
C ILE A 185 -18.18 -1.57 -0.10
N PRO A 186 -18.51 -1.51 1.21
CA PRO A 186 -17.91 -0.56 2.15
C PRO A 186 -16.38 -0.63 2.11
N LEU A 187 -15.73 0.53 2.06
CA LEU A 187 -14.29 0.64 1.95
C LEU A 187 -13.72 1.61 2.99
N LEU A 188 -12.80 1.14 3.80
CA LEU A 188 -11.88 1.94 4.58
C LEU A 188 -10.57 2.00 3.80
N ILE A 189 -10.11 3.20 3.48
CA ILE A 189 -8.90 3.41 2.68
C ILE A 189 -8.09 4.56 3.28
N GLY A 190 -6.78 4.44 3.24
CA GLY A 190 -5.92 5.52 3.69
C GLY A 190 -4.46 5.27 3.44
N PHE A 191 -3.65 6.13 4.02
CA PHE A 191 -2.22 6.19 3.80
C PHE A 191 -1.50 6.90 4.94
N THR A 192 -0.19 6.76 4.99
CA THR A 192 0.68 7.52 5.88
C THR A 192 1.08 8.86 5.23
N ALA A 193 1.41 9.87 6.04
CA ALA A 193 1.70 11.21 5.53
C ALA A 193 2.93 11.26 4.62
N HIS A 194 3.93 10.42 4.88
CA HIS A 194 5.22 10.50 4.20
C HIS A 194 5.59 9.26 3.38
N GLU A 195 4.79 8.20 3.40
CA GLU A 195 5.00 6.92 2.66
C GLU A 195 6.50 6.66 2.34
N PHE A 196 6.92 6.91 1.10
CA PHE A 196 8.29 6.69 0.62
C PHE A 196 9.24 7.89 0.80
N ALA A 197 8.79 8.99 1.41
CA ALA A 197 9.66 10.15 1.62
C ALA A 197 10.88 9.84 2.51
N ALA A 198 10.82 8.78 3.31
CA ALA A 198 11.95 8.33 4.12
C ALA A 198 13.13 7.83 3.26
N ALA A 199 12.87 7.14 2.15
CA ALA A 199 13.92 6.63 1.25
C ALA A 199 14.76 7.74 0.61
N SER A 200 14.15 8.87 0.27
CA SER A 200 14.85 10.04 -0.29
C SER A 200 15.81 10.72 0.69
N LEU A 201 15.79 10.30 1.94
CA LEU A 201 16.55 10.92 3.04
C LEU A 201 17.61 9.97 3.62
N SER A 202 17.67 8.72 3.15
CA SER A 202 18.71 7.75 3.56
C SER A 202 20.10 8.06 2.98
N GLY A 203 20.20 8.98 2.01
CA GLY A 203 21.46 9.36 1.37
C GLY A 203 22.00 8.34 0.36
N GLU A 204 21.25 7.28 0.08
CA GLU A 204 21.64 6.22 -0.88
C GLU A 204 21.25 6.55 -2.32
N GLN A 205 20.35 7.51 -2.51
CA GLN A 205 19.93 8.02 -3.82
C GLN A 205 20.68 9.34 -4.15
N PRO A 206 20.94 9.63 -5.40
CA PRO A 206 21.45 10.94 -5.79
C PRO A 206 20.56 12.04 -5.25
N GLU A 207 21.15 13.03 -4.58
CA GLU A 207 20.40 14.14 -4.00
C GLU A 207 19.68 14.92 -5.10
N VAL A 208 18.35 15.06 -4.94
CA VAL A 208 17.55 15.90 -5.83
C VAL A 208 17.74 17.35 -5.43
N THR A 209 18.24 18.16 -6.38
CA THR A 209 18.44 19.60 -6.23
C THR A 209 17.29 20.38 -6.88
N ASP A 210 17.22 21.69 -6.65
CA ASP A 210 16.23 22.55 -7.33
C ASP A 210 16.35 22.49 -8.86
N ALA A 211 17.55 22.30 -9.39
CA ALA A 211 17.76 22.16 -10.82
C ALA A 211 17.26 20.82 -11.38
N THR A 212 17.31 19.75 -10.61
CA THR A 212 16.92 18.40 -11.04
C THR A 212 15.49 18.01 -10.64
N LEU A 213 14.87 18.77 -9.72
CA LEU A 213 13.51 18.49 -9.25
C LEU A 213 12.47 18.40 -10.37
N PRO A 214 12.45 19.29 -11.41
CA PRO A 214 11.47 19.15 -12.49
C PRO A 214 11.59 17.81 -13.25
N ALA A 215 12.80 17.31 -13.43
CA ALA A 215 13.04 16.01 -14.08
C ALA A 215 12.60 14.86 -13.17
N ALA A 216 12.84 14.93 -11.86
CA ALA A 216 12.39 13.95 -10.90
C ALA A 216 10.84 13.86 -10.85
N LEU A 217 10.15 15.01 -10.84
CA LEU A 217 8.69 15.05 -10.93
C LEU A 217 8.18 14.50 -12.27
N GLY A 218 8.88 14.81 -13.37
CA GLY A 218 8.56 14.28 -14.70
C GLY A 218 8.65 12.76 -14.78
N ALA A 219 9.63 12.16 -14.11
CA ALA A 219 9.77 10.69 -14.01
C ALA A 219 8.58 10.03 -13.28
N LEU A 220 7.92 10.76 -12.39
CA LEU A 220 6.69 10.34 -11.70
C LEU A 220 5.40 10.64 -12.52
N GLY A 221 5.53 11.16 -13.72
CA GLY A 221 4.40 11.47 -14.60
C GLY A 221 3.79 12.87 -14.41
N PHE A 222 4.39 13.73 -13.57
CA PHE A 222 3.90 15.09 -13.40
C PHE A 222 4.41 16.03 -14.51
N ALA A 223 3.54 16.94 -14.95
CA ALA A 223 3.92 17.95 -15.92
C ALA A 223 4.99 18.91 -15.34
N PRO A 224 5.88 19.52 -16.16
CA PRO A 224 6.90 20.46 -15.68
C PRO A 224 6.33 21.62 -14.84
N ALA A 225 5.13 22.10 -15.15
CA ALA A 225 4.44 23.13 -14.40
C ALA A 225 4.05 22.71 -12.97
N ALA A 226 3.98 21.39 -12.67
CA ALA A 226 3.65 20.89 -11.36
C ALA A 226 4.67 21.25 -10.28
N THR A 227 5.92 21.57 -10.64
CA THR A 227 6.97 21.96 -9.67
C THR A 227 6.52 23.13 -8.79
N ALA A 228 5.95 24.18 -9.38
CA ALA A 228 5.46 25.32 -8.62
C ALA A 228 4.27 24.96 -7.73
N ALA A 229 3.37 24.12 -8.22
CA ALA A 229 2.22 23.63 -7.47
C ALA A 229 2.66 22.77 -6.28
N PHE A 230 3.61 21.84 -6.46
CA PHE A 230 4.18 21.06 -5.36
C PHE A 230 4.84 21.94 -4.30
N ARG A 231 5.61 22.95 -4.69
CA ARG A 231 6.20 23.88 -3.73
C ARG A 231 5.15 24.67 -2.95
N ALA A 232 4.05 25.04 -3.59
CA ALA A 232 2.94 25.74 -2.92
C ALA A 232 2.18 24.79 -1.98
N ALA A 233 1.98 23.54 -2.37
CA ALA A 233 1.25 22.53 -1.59
C ALA A 233 2.06 22.01 -0.39
N TYR A 234 3.40 22.05 -0.47
CA TYR A 234 4.33 21.55 0.56
C TYR A 234 5.40 22.60 0.90
N PRO A 235 5.01 23.71 1.55
CA PRO A 235 5.92 24.79 1.86
C PRO A 235 7.02 24.34 2.83
N GLY A 236 8.25 24.82 2.61
CA GLY A 236 9.38 24.57 3.49
C GLY A 236 10.16 23.26 3.22
N LEU A 237 9.68 22.39 2.34
CA LEU A 237 10.44 21.19 1.96
C LEU A 237 11.62 21.55 1.04
N THR A 238 12.77 20.90 1.27
CA THR A 238 13.89 20.92 0.32
C THR A 238 13.49 20.22 -0.98
N ALA A 239 14.27 20.40 -2.05
CA ALA A 239 13.99 19.72 -3.31
C ALA A 239 14.00 18.19 -3.17
N ASN A 240 14.92 17.65 -2.38
CA ASN A 240 15.01 16.22 -2.12
C ASN A 240 13.79 15.70 -1.33
N GLN A 241 13.39 16.41 -0.28
CA GLN A 241 12.18 16.09 0.48
C GLN A 241 10.91 16.15 -0.39
N LEU A 242 10.84 17.17 -1.26
CA LEU A 242 9.72 17.35 -2.16
C LEU A 242 9.63 16.24 -3.21
N ALA A 243 10.76 15.77 -3.73
CA ALA A 243 10.80 14.61 -4.62
C ALA A 243 10.28 13.34 -3.94
N GLY A 244 10.68 13.08 -2.68
CA GLY A 244 10.15 11.96 -1.90
C GLY A 244 8.66 12.09 -1.60
N GLN A 245 8.19 13.30 -1.27
CA GLN A 245 6.78 13.56 -1.05
C GLN A 245 5.97 13.37 -2.35
N ALA A 246 6.50 13.83 -3.49
CA ALA A 246 5.86 13.64 -4.78
C ALA A 246 5.79 12.14 -5.18
N GLN A 247 6.79 11.33 -4.81
CA GLN A 247 6.73 9.89 -4.97
C GLN A 247 5.62 9.28 -4.11
N SER A 248 5.52 9.67 -2.84
CA SER A 248 4.44 9.25 -1.93
C SER A 248 3.07 9.60 -2.50
N ASP A 249 2.94 10.83 -3.02
CA ASP A 249 1.70 11.29 -3.65
C ASP A 249 1.36 10.49 -4.91
N ALA A 250 2.31 10.32 -5.83
CA ALA A 250 2.08 9.66 -7.11
C ALA A 250 1.67 8.19 -6.94
N VAL A 251 2.31 7.50 -5.99
CA VAL A 251 2.17 6.05 -5.86
C VAL A 251 1.00 5.65 -4.97
N ILE A 252 0.77 6.35 -3.85
CA ILE A 252 -0.23 5.95 -2.84
C ILE A 252 -1.29 7.02 -2.61
N ARG A 253 -0.88 8.24 -2.21
CA ARG A 253 -1.82 9.22 -1.63
C ARG A 253 -2.81 9.74 -2.66
N MET A 254 -2.32 10.14 -3.83
CA MET A 254 -3.16 10.60 -4.93
C MET A 254 -4.11 9.50 -5.47
N PRO A 255 -3.66 8.27 -5.75
CA PRO A 255 -4.55 7.19 -6.14
C PRO A 255 -5.63 6.90 -5.10
N SER A 256 -5.28 6.80 -3.81
CA SER A 256 -6.22 6.54 -2.72
C SER A 256 -7.25 7.66 -2.58
N PHE A 257 -6.81 8.91 -2.66
CA PHE A 257 -7.70 10.07 -2.66
C PHE A 257 -8.68 10.04 -3.85
N ARG A 258 -8.19 9.75 -5.06
CA ARG A 258 -9.05 9.63 -6.26
C ARG A 258 -10.12 8.55 -6.12
N VAL A 259 -9.79 7.43 -5.47
CA VAL A 259 -10.78 6.39 -5.15
C VAL A 259 -11.88 6.97 -4.27
N ALA A 260 -11.52 7.66 -3.18
CA ALA A 260 -12.50 8.27 -2.27
C ALA A 260 -13.41 9.27 -3.02
N GLU A 261 -12.83 10.16 -3.85
CA GLU A 261 -13.59 11.11 -4.67
C GLU A 261 -14.57 10.39 -5.62
N MET A 262 -14.10 9.40 -6.37
CA MET A 262 -14.92 8.68 -7.35
C MET A 262 -16.05 7.88 -6.69
N ARG A 263 -15.79 7.27 -5.54
CA ARG A 263 -16.77 6.50 -4.78
C ARG A 263 -17.79 7.41 -4.11
N ALA A 264 -17.35 8.50 -3.51
CA ALA A 264 -18.26 9.52 -2.94
C ALA A 264 -19.18 10.15 -3.98
N GLY A 265 -18.69 10.37 -5.20
CA GLY A 265 -19.53 10.83 -6.33
C GLY A 265 -20.67 9.87 -6.72
N ARG A 266 -20.68 8.64 -6.19
CA ARG A 266 -21.72 7.62 -6.36
C ARG A 266 -22.39 7.21 -5.05
N ASP A 267 -22.19 7.98 -4.00
CA ASP A 267 -22.72 7.69 -2.65
C ASP A 267 -22.31 6.31 -2.11
N GLN A 268 -21.14 5.81 -2.54
CA GLN A 268 -20.62 4.53 -2.05
C GLN A 268 -19.95 4.70 -0.69
N PRO A 269 -20.24 3.81 0.26
CA PRO A 269 -19.72 3.93 1.63
C PRO A 269 -18.20 3.83 1.65
N THR A 270 -17.55 4.96 1.95
CA THR A 270 -16.10 5.09 1.95
C THR A 270 -15.66 5.94 3.13
N TRP A 271 -14.59 5.52 3.80
CA TRP A 271 -13.93 6.25 4.87
C TRP A 271 -12.47 6.44 4.50
N LEU A 272 -12.01 7.70 4.57
CA LEU A 272 -10.62 8.05 4.24
C LEU A 272 -9.86 8.40 5.51
N TYR A 273 -8.60 7.94 5.63
CA TYR A 273 -7.70 8.36 6.69
C TYR A 273 -6.34 8.80 6.17
N GLU A 274 -5.66 9.62 6.98
CA GLU A 274 -4.24 9.88 6.91
C GLU A 274 -3.60 9.59 8.27
N PHE A 275 -2.60 8.74 8.30
CA PHE A 275 -1.81 8.48 9.50
C PHE A 275 -0.65 9.48 9.53
N THR A 276 -0.70 10.41 10.48
CA THR A 276 0.25 11.53 10.57
C THR A 276 1.15 11.46 11.81
N TRP A 277 0.87 10.54 12.75
CA TRP A 277 1.77 10.36 13.87
C TRP A 277 3.17 10.02 13.37
N ALA A 278 4.17 10.73 13.89
CA ALA A 278 5.53 10.64 13.38
C ALA A 278 6.43 9.87 14.34
N SER A 279 7.23 8.98 13.79
CA SER A 279 8.22 8.21 14.53
C SER A 279 9.22 9.13 15.26
N ASN A 280 9.65 8.70 16.45
CA ASN A 280 10.76 9.31 17.18
C ASN A 280 12.06 8.49 17.12
N ALA A 281 12.07 7.35 16.43
CA ALA A 281 13.27 6.58 16.14
C ALA A 281 14.29 7.43 15.38
N THR A 282 15.56 7.29 15.67
CA THR A 282 16.63 8.16 15.14
C THR A 282 16.63 8.22 13.61
N GLU A 283 16.45 7.09 12.96
CA GLU A 283 16.46 6.97 11.50
C GLU A 283 15.20 7.56 10.83
N PHE A 284 14.06 7.46 11.52
CA PHE A 284 12.75 7.86 10.97
C PHE A 284 12.15 9.10 11.64
N ARG A 285 12.94 9.81 12.43
CA ARG A 285 12.47 10.91 13.26
C ARG A 285 11.67 11.96 12.49
N GLY A 286 10.49 12.26 13.01
CA GLY A 286 9.60 13.27 12.44
C GLY A 286 8.84 12.79 11.20
N ARG A 287 8.81 11.47 10.93
CA ARG A 287 8.13 10.92 9.74
C ARG A 287 7.11 9.87 10.08
N SER A 288 6.00 9.96 9.39
CA SER A 288 4.98 8.93 9.28
C SER A 288 5.22 8.18 7.97
N PHE A 289 6.18 7.26 7.98
CA PHE A 289 6.61 6.52 6.80
C PHE A 289 5.70 5.32 6.53
N HIS A 290 5.91 4.68 5.38
CA HIS A 290 5.16 3.52 4.92
C HIS A 290 5.11 2.40 5.95
N CYS A 291 3.92 1.82 6.18
CA CYS A 291 3.62 0.78 7.17
C CYS A 291 3.77 1.20 8.65
N LEU A 292 3.97 2.47 8.98
CA LEU A 292 4.03 2.88 10.38
C LEU A 292 2.68 2.78 11.10
N ASP A 293 1.57 2.82 10.39
CA ASP A 293 0.21 2.66 10.91
C ASP A 293 -0.13 1.21 11.31
N VAL A 294 0.50 0.23 10.67
CA VAL A 294 0.23 -1.20 10.88
C VAL A 294 0.32 -1.64 12.36
N PRO A 295 1.41 -1.37 13.11
CA PRO A 295 1.47 -1.75 14.52
C PRO A 295 0.42 -1.05 15.40
N PHE A 296 -0.15 0.06 14.95
CA PHE A 296 -1.28 0.73 15.62
C PHE A 296 -2.62 0.07 15.25
N ALA A 297 -2.81 -0.27 13.99
CA ALA A 297 -4.03 -0.95 13.53
C ALA A 297 -4.23 -2.30 14.22
N PHE A 298 -3.16 -3.03 14.46
CA PHE A 298 -3.18 -4.37 15.07
C PHE A 298 -2.83 -4.40 16.57
N ASP A 299 -2.65 -3.25 17.21
CA ASP A 299 -2.24 -3.11 18.64
C ASP A 299 -0.95 -3.88 18.97
N LEU A 300 0.04 -3.79 18.09
CA LEU A 300 1.31 -4.52 18.18
C LEU A 300 2.50 -3.63 18.58
N LEU A 301 2.28 -2.52 19.30
CA LEU A 301 3.34 -1.58 19.67
C LEU A 301 4.49 -2.21 20.47
N LYS A 302 4.23 -3.34 21.16
CA LYS A 302 5.22 -4.07 21.95
C LYS A 302 5.88 -5.23 21.20
N ALA A 303 5.52 -5.44 19.93
CA ALA A 303 6.13 -6.49 19.13
C ALA A 303 7.61 -6.21 18.89
N THR A 304 8.38 -7.30 18.74
CA THR A 304 9.81 -7.21 18.48
C THR A 304 10.07 -6.39 17.22
N GLY A 305 10.99 -5.44 17.30
CA GLY A 305 11.36 -4.56 16.18
C GLY A 305 10.54 -3.27 16.07
N VAL A 306 9.32 -3.18 16.64
CA VAL A 306 8.49 -1.96 16.52
C VAL A 306 9.22 -0.73 17.06
N THR A 307 9.94 -0.84 18.19
CA THR A 307 10.71 0.27 18.75
C THR A 307 11.85 0.73 17.85
N ALA A 308 12.39 -0.14 17.00
CA ALA A 308 13.46 0.23 16.06
C ALA A 308 12.96 1.24 15.02
N VAL A 309 11.69 1.18 14.66
CA VAL A 309 11.09 2.01 13.60
C VAL A 309 10.11 3.05 14.15
N ALA A 310 9.30 2.73 15.16
CA ALA A 310 8.40 3.69 15.81
C ALA A 310 9.12 4.56 16.84
N GLY A 311 10.24 4.07 17.40
CA GLY A 311 10.98 4.71 18.46
C GLY A 311 10.50 4.30 19.85
N ASP A 312 11.07 4.95 20.87
CA ASP A 312 10.73 4.67 22.26
C ASP A 312 9.32 5.19 22.59
N ASN A 313 8.53 4.35 23.25
CA ASN A 313 7.21 4.70 23.79
C ASN A 313 6.22 5.27 22.73
N PRO A 314 5.93 4.55 21.63
CA PRO A 314 4.84 4.93 20.74
C PRO A 314 3.51 5.00 21.55
N PRO A 315 2.61 5.95 21.23
CA PRO A 315 1.46 6.26 22.08
C PRO A 315 0.40 5.15 22.06
N GLN A 316 0.32 4.34 23.11
CA GLN A 316 -0.71 3.31 23.26
C GLN A 316 -2.14 3.85 23.09
N PRO A 317 -2.53 5.05 23.62
CA PRO A 317 -3.87 5.57 23.39
C PRO A 317 -4.22 5.76 21.91
N LEU A 318 -3.24 6.09 21.06
CA LEU A 318 -3.44 6.15 19.61
C LEU A 318 -3.68 4.76 19.03
N ALA A 319 -2.88 3.77 19.40
CA ALA A 319 -3.09 2.39 18.97
C ALA A 319 -4.48 1.87 19.39
N ASP A 320 -4.87 2.11 20.64
CA ASP A 320 -6.20 1.74 21.14
C ASP A 320 -7.34 2.37 20.30
N ALA A 321 -7.13 3.60 19.84
CA ALA A 321 -8.14 4.32 19.04
C ALA A 321 -8.19 3.78 17.59
N VAL A 322 -7.04 3.60 16.96
CA VAL A 322 -6.92 3.03 15.60
C VAL A 322 -7.49 1.62 15.59
N HIS A 323 -6.96 0.74 16.45
CA HIS A 323 -7.39 -0.66 16.54
C HIS A 323 -8.91 -0.78 16.75
N ARG A 324 -9.48 0.03 17.65
CA ARG A 324 -10.93 0.05 17.90
C ARG A 324 -11.73 0.41 16.65
N ALA A 325 -11.27 1.38 15.86
CA ALA A 325 -11.93 1.76 14.61
C ALA A 325 -11.86 0.64 13.56
N TRP A 326 -10.72 -0.04 13.44
CA TRP A 326 -10.56 -1.22 12.56
C TRP A 326 -11.49 -2.36 12.98
N VAL A 327 -11.49 -2.72 14.26
CA VAL A 327 -12.38 -3.75 14.81
C VAL A 327 -13.85 -3.39 14.59
N ALA A 328 -14.24 -2.12 14.81
CA ALA A 328 -15.59 -1.66 14.55
C ALA A 328 -15.97 -1.81 13.06
N PHE A 329 -15.07 -1.43 12.14
CA PHE A 329 -15.28 -1.58 10.71
C PHE A 329 -15.40 -3.06 10.30
N VAL A 330 -14.51 -3.91 10.80
CA VAL A 330 -14.56 -5.37 10.55
C VAL A 330 -15.88 -5.96 11.04
N SER A 331 -16.37 -5.53 12.20
CA SER A 331 -17.58 -6.06 12.82
C SER A 331 -18.87 -5.53 12.18
N ASN A 332 -18.89 -4.23 11.83
CA ASN A 332 -20.13 -3.50 11.49
C ASN A 332 -20.10 -2.84 10.11
N THR A 333 -18.99 -2.93 9.38
CA THR A 333 -18.73 -2.17 8.13
C THR A 333 -18.81 -0.64 8.30
N ASP A 334 -18.56 -0.16 9.55
CA ASP A 334 -18.58 1.22 9.96
C ASP A 334 -17.54 1.42 11.08
N PRO A 335 -16.57 2.34 10.96
CA PRO A 335 -15.52 2.53 11.95
C PRO A 335 -16.00 3.22 13.24
N GLY A 336 -17.26 3.66 13.27
CA GLY A 336 -17.89 4.26 14.43
C GLY A 336 -18.26 5.73 14.26
N PRO A 337 -19.05 6.28 15.21
CA PRO A 337 -19.73 7.58 15.07
C PRO A 337 -18.78 8.79 15.03
N THR A 338 -17.54 8.63 15.44
CA THR A 338 -16.52 9.71 15.42
C THR A 338 -15.83 9.85 14.07
N TRP A 339 -16.05 8.92 13.14
CA TRP A 339 -15.46 8.93 11.82
C TRP A 339 -16.55 8.86 10.74
N PRO A 340 -17.07 10.02 10.26
CA PRO A 340 -18.10 10.05 9.23
C PRO A 340 -17.58 9.55 7.88
N ARG A 341 -18.51 9.13 7.01
CA ARG A 341 -18.19 8.79 5.62
C ARG A 341 -17.59 9.98 4.90
N TYR A 342 -16.68 9.69 3.99
CA TYR A 342 -16.13 10.67 3.06
C TYR A 342 -17.21 11.18 2.11
N THR A 343 -17.35 12.50 1.98
CA THR A 343 -18.30 13.17 1.07
C THR A 343 -17.56 14.16 0.18
N LEU A 344 -18.13 14.49 -1.00
CA LEU A 344 -17.51 15.49 -1.90
C LEU A 344 -17.60 16.92 -1.34
N ASP A 345 -18.57 17.19 -0.48
CA ASP A 345 -18.78 18.54 0.07
C ASP A 345 -17.76 18.88 1.17
N ARG A 346 -17.47 17.92 2.03
CA ARG A 346 -16.64 18.14 3.22
C ARG A 346 -15.32 17.40 3.20
N ARG A 347 -15.19 16.33 2.43
CA ARG A 347 -13.98 15.52 2.31
C ARG A 347 -13.43 15.09 3.66
N GLU A 348 -14.33 14.58 4.50
CA GLU A 348 -14.03 14.16 5.85
C GLU A 348 -12.93 13.10 5.85
N THR A 349 -11.80 13.42 6.44
CA THR A 349 -10.65 12.53 6.56
C THR A 349 -10.30 12.38 8.03
N MET A 350 -10.17 11.14 8.50
CA MET A 350 -9.66 10.85 9.83
C MET A 350 -8.15 11.08 9.85
N ILE A 351 -7.68 11.95 10.71
CA ILE A 351 -6.27 12.24 10.94
C ILE A 351 -5.83 11.48 12.19
N TRP A 352 -5.00 10.46 12.01
CA TRP A 352 -4.40 9.69 13.09
C TRP A 352 -3.08 10.33 13.51
N SER A 353 -3.18 11.27 14.45
CA SER A 353 -2.08 11.99 15.08
C SER A 353 -2.05 11.69 16.59
N ASP A 354 -1.21 12.38 17.37
CA ASP A 354 -1.22 12.26 18.84
C ASP A 354 -2.64 12.42 19.43
N VAL A 355 -3.46 13.26 18.80
CA VAL A 355 -4.88 13.43 19.13
C VAL A 355 -5.71 13.19 17.87
N PRO A 356 -6.28 12.00 17.71
CA PRO A 356 -7.11 11.67 16.54
C PRO A 356 -8.28 12.62 16.36
N HIS A 357 -8.51 13.08 15.12
CA HIS A 357 -9.62 13.98 14.80
C HIS A 357 -10.02 13.87 13.34
N VAL A 358 -11.26 14.23 13.03
CA VAL A 358 -11.70 14.37 11.63
C VAL A 358 -11.41 15.80 11.16
N GLN A 359 -10.76 15.90 10.02
CA GLN A 359 -10.52 17.17 9.33
C GLN A 359 -11.30 17.20 8.02
N SER A 360 -11.92 18.36 7.72
CA SER A 360 -12.57 18.59 6.44
C SER A 360 -11.57 19.11 5.44
N ASP A 361 -11.51 18.46 4.27
CA ASP A 361 -10.67 18.82 3.13
C ASP A 361 -9.18 19.09 3.47
N PRO A 362 -8.49 18.16 4.17
CA PRO A 362 -7.09 18.38 4.55
C PRO A 362 -6.15 18.53 3.34
N PHE A 363 -6.55 18.04 2.17
CA PHE A 363 -5.76 18.03 0.95
C PHE A 363 -6.13 19.13 -0.06
N ALA A 364 -6.75 20.22 0.40
CA ALA A 364 -7.17 21.33 -0.46
C ALA A 364 -6.01 21.89 -1.31
N ALA A 365 -4.79 21.97 -0.75
CA ALA A 365 -3.61 22.45 -1.43
C ALA A 365 -3.06 21.44 -2.46
N GLN A 366 -3.17 20.15 -2.19
CA GLN A 366 -2.69 19.06 -3.05
C GLN A 366 -3.66 18.72 -4.17
N ARG A 367 -4.95 18.92 -3.94
CA ARG A 367 -6.03 18.54 -4.86
C ARG A 367 -5.86 19.06 -6.29
N PRO A 368 -5.42 20.31 -6.56
CA PRO A 368 -5.16 20.77 -7.92
C PRO A 368 -4.08 19.97 -8.66
N ILE A 369 -3.16 19.32 -7.92
CA ILE A 369 -2.14 18.44 -8.48
C ILE A 369 -2.71 17.04 -8.67
N TRP A 370 -3.46 16.55 -7.68
CA TRP A 370 -3.92 15.16 -7.61
C TRP A 370 -5.08 14.83 -8.54
N LEU A 371 -5.88 15.82 -8.96
CA LEU A 371 -7.04 15.63 -9.84
C LEU A 371 -6.80 16.05 -11.30
N GLN A 372 -5.55 16.26 -11.70
CA GLN A 372 -5.18 16.54 -13.10
C GLN A 372 -5.26 15.32 -14.00
#